data_26c6d940c56b42ef88312a38780369c6
#
_entry.id   26c6d940c56b42ef88312a38780369c6
#
_cell.length_a   1.000
_cell.length_b   1.000
_cell.length_c   1.000
_cell.angle_alpha   90.00
_cell.angle_beta   90.00
_cell.angle_gamma   90.00
#
_symmetry.space_group_name_H-M   'P 1'
#
loop_
_entity.id
_entity.type
_entity.pdbx_description
1 polymer ?
#
loop_
_entity_poly.entity_id
_entity_poly.type
_entity_poly.pdbx_seq_one_letter_code
_entity_poly.pdbx_strand_id
1 'polypeptide(L)'
;ETLAPRSSDTTLAMEGLAMTGAWVDRELGLVSIIALEMGGSSDICQLMKPGDPVVLMGPTGMPTETPGDQTVILVGGGLGNAVLFSIGQALRAAGSKVLYFAGYKSLADRYHVDNIQAASDMVIWCCDEAPGFEPNRPQDRTFVGNIVEAMQAYASHNLGHVGIPFNDADRLIAIGSDRMMAAVAHARHGSLKNHFKEGHVAIGSINSPMQCMMKEICAQCLQRHIDPNTGEDTVVFSCFNQDQQLDH
;
A
#
# COMPACT_ATOMS: atom_id res chain seq x y z
N GLU A 1 3.77 -28.76 -4.51
CA GLU A 1 2.50 -29.36 -4.98
C GLU A 1 1.39 -28.44 -4.58
N THR A 2 0.84 -27.72 -5.54
CA THR A 2 -0.40 -26.98 -5.36
C THR A 2 -1.48 -28.02 -5.08
N LEU A 3 -2.03 -28.01 -3.89
CA LEU A 3 -3.29 -28.68 -3.62
C LEU A 3 -4.35 -27.92 -4.41
N ALA A 4 -4.52 -28.29 -5.68
CA ALA A 4 -5.65 -27.81 -6.45
C ALA A 4 -6.90 -28.14 -5.63
N PRO A 5 -7.74 -27.18 -5.27
CA PRO A 5 -8.99 -27.47 -4.62
C PRO A 5 -9.77 -28.34 -5.58
N ARG A 6 -9.87 -29.57 -5.22
CA ARG A 6 -10.82 -30.44 -5.88
C ARG A 6 -12.17 -29.90 -5.46
N SER A 7 -13.09 -29.76 -6.36
CA SER A 7 -14.49 -29.48 -6.13
C SER A 7 -15.08 -30.59 -5.24
N SER A 8 -14.71 -30.58 -3.99
CA SER A 8 -15.23 -31.50 -3.00
C SER A 8 -15.91 -30.69 -1.93
N ASP A 9 -17.12 -31.04 -1.59
CA ASP A 9 -17.89 -30.50 -0.49
C ASP A 9 -17.23 -30.76 0.90
N THR A 10 -15.91 -30.90 0.94
CA THR A 10 -15.17 -31.21 2.15
C THR A 10 -14.47 -29.97 2.69
N THR A 11 -14.49 -29.84 4.03
CA THR A 11 -13.75 -28.81 4.79
C THR A 11 -12.25 -28.80 4.53
N LEU A 12 -11.69 -29.83 3.89
CA LEU A 12 -10.29 -29.92 3.49
C LEU A 12 -9.89 -28.92 2.37
N ALA A 13 -10.87 -28.34 1.70
CA ALA A 13 -10.66 -27.25 0.72
C ALA A 13 -10.75 -25.85 1.34
N MET A 14 -10.98 -25.73 2.64
CA MET A 14 -11.04 -24.44 3.33
C MET A 14 -9.65 -24.04 3.78
N GLU A 15 -9.19 -22.91 3.28
CA GLU A 15 -7.97 -22.26 3.76
C GLU A 15 -8.28 -20.84 4.23
N GLY A 16 -7.62 -20.44 5.32
CA GLY A 16 -7.68 -19.07 5.82
C GLY A 16 -6.71 -18.16 5.07
N LEU A 17 -7.21 -17.08 4.51
CA LEU A 17 -6.41 -16.02 3.91
C LEU A 17 -6.53 -14.76 4.77
N ALA A 18 -5.39 -14.17 5.09
CA ALA A 18 -5.34 -12.82 5.65
C ALA A 18 -5.35 -11.82 4.50
N MET A 19 -6.39 -11.01 4.43
CA MET A 19 -6.60 -10.08 3.32
C MET A 19 -6.89 -8.69 3.85
N THR A 20 -6.37 -7.69 3.18
CA THR A 20 -6.75 -6.30 3.44
C THR A 20 -7.86 -5.89 2.48
N GLY A 21 -8.92 -5.26 2.99
CA GLY A 21 -10.01 -4.75 2.17
C GLY A 21 -9.50 -3.64 1.24
N ALA A 22 -9.77 -3.76 -0.06
CA ALA A 22 -9.45 -2.72 -1.03
C ALA A 22 -10.44 -1.56 -0.92
N TRP A 23 -11.75 -1.86 -0.77
CA TRP A 23 -12.79 -0.87 -0.46
C TRP A 23 -13.99 -1.51 0.20
N VAL A 24 -14.80 -0.69 0.84
CA VAL A 24 -16.01 -1.10 1.53
C VAL A 24 -17.18 -0.23 1.06
N ASP A 25 -18.28 -0.86 0.65
CA ASP A 25 -19.55 -0.21 0.42
C ASP A 25 -20.49 -0.55 1.59
N ARG A 26 -20.76 0.43 2.44
CA ARG A 26 -21.58 0.25 3.64
C ARG A 26 -23.08 0.19 3.32
N GLU A 27 -23.51 0.84 2.24
CA GLU A 27 -24.93 0.87 1.85
C GLU A 27 -25.34 -0.48 1.27
N LEU A 28 -24.48 -1.07 0.45
CA LEU A 28 -24.69 -2.38 -0.14
C LEU A 28 -24.22 -3.53 0.75
N GLY A 29 -23.52 -3.26 1.86
CA GLY A 29 -22.94 -4.27 2.73
C GLY A 29 -21.84 -5.11 2.05
N LEU A 30 -21.04 -4.49 1.20
CA LEU A 30 -20.01 -5.17 0.41
C LEU A 30 -18.62 -4.84 0.93
N VAL A 31 -17.77 -5.87 0.97
CA VAL A 31 -16.31 -5.73 1.14
C VAL A 31 -15.64 -6.28 -0.10
N SER A 32 -14.79 -5.48 -0.71
CA SER A 32 -14.00 -5.87 -1.87
C SER A 32 -12.55 -6.08 -1.48
N ILE A 33 -11.96 -7.13 -2.01
CA ILE A 33 -10.55 -7.48 -1.83
C ILE A 33 -9.88 -7.65 -3.18
N ILE A 34 -8.58 -7.45 -3.23
CA ILE A 34 -7.76 -7.75 -4.41
C ILE A 34 -6.73 -8.79 -3.97
N ALA A 35 -6.75 -9.94 -4.62
CA ALA A 35 -5.80 -11.02 -4.39
C ALA A 35 -4.83 -11.09 -5.58
N LEU A 36 -3.53 -11.28 -5.27
CA LEU A 36 -2.52 -11.65 -6.25
C LEU A 36 -2.21 -13.14 -6.06
N GLU A 37 -2.29 -13.88 -7.14
CA GLU A 37 -1.94 -15.29 -7.15
C GLU A 37 -0.42 -15.45 -7.04
N MET A 38 0.03 -15.94 -5.89
CA MET A 38 1.46 -16.10 -5.57
C MET A 38 1.80 -17.52 -5.13
N GLY A 39 0.93 -18.48 -5.42
CA GLY A 39 1.02 -19.85 -4.93
C GLY A 39 0.28 -20.10 -3.62
N GLY A 40 0.09 -21.36 -3.26
CA GLY A 40 -0.58 -21.76 -2.03
C GLY A 40 -2.03 -21.29 -1.95
N SER A 41 -2.38 -20.76 -0.79
CA SER A 41 -3.77 -20.36 -0.50
C SER A 41 -4.31 -19.26 -1.41
N SER A 42 -3.45 -18.39 -1.92
CA SER A 42 -3.88 -17.28 -2.80
C SER A 42 -4.41 -17.78 -4.15
N ASP A 43 -3.92 -18.92 -4.64
CA ASP A 43 -4.38 -19.52 -5.90
C ASP A 43 -5.82 -20.04 -5.82
N ILE A 44 -6.33 -20.26 -4.61
CA ILE A 44 -7.72 -20.67 -4.40
C ILE A 44 -8.69 -19.56 -4.83
N CYS A 45 -8.28 -18.30 -4.70
CA CYS A 45 -9.12 -17.17 -5.06
C CYS A 45 -9.55 -17.20 -6.54
N GLN A 46 -8.69 -17.67 -7.44
CA GLN A 46 -9.01 -17.77 -8.87
C GLN A 46 -10.10 -18.83 -9.19
N LEU A 47 -10.27 -19.79 -8.28
CA LEU A 47 -11.20 -20.91 -8.48
C LEU A 47 -12.61 -20.58 -7.97
N MET A 48 -12.74 -19.51 -7.19
CA MET A 48 -14.01 -19.06 -6.67
C MET A 48 -14.92 -18.50 -7.77
N LYS A 49 -16.19 -18.78 -7.64
CA LYS A 49 -17.23 -18.32 -8.55
C LYS A 49 -18.24 -17.45 -7.81
N PRO A 50 -18.91 -16.54 -8.53
CA PRO A 50 -20.02 -15.80 -7.93
C PRO A 50 -21.06 -16.74 -7.32
N GLY A 51 -21.38 -16.51 -6.05
CA GLY A 51 -22.32 -17.35 -5.28
C GLY A 51 -21.63 -18.39 -4.39
N ASP A 52 -20.34 -18.61 -4.49
CA ASP A 52 -19.62 -19.49 -3.58
C ASP A 52 -19.66 -18.91 -2.14
N PRO A 53 -19.96 -19.74 -1.12
CA PRO A 53 -20.00 -19.27 0.24
C PRO A 53 -18.60 -19.01 0.78
N VAL A 54 -18.44 -17.91 1.51
CA VAL A 54 -17.21 -17.56 2.22
C VAL A 54 -17.49 -17.28 3.68
N VAL A 55 -16.52 -17.52 4.54
CA VAL A 55 -16.56 -17.10 5.94
C VAL A 55 -15.62 -15.92 6.10
N LEU A 56 -16.17 -14.76 6.42
CA LEU A 56 -15.40 -13.55 6.69
C LEU A 56 -15.28 -13.35 8.20
N MET A 57 -14.03 -13.20 8.66
CA MET A 57 -13.74 -12.86 10.06
C MET A 57 -13.02 -11.52 10.08
N GLY A 58 -13.59 -10.55 10.77
CA GLY A 58 -13.03 -9.20 10.85
C GLY A 58 -14.07 -8.14 11.26
N PRO A 59 -13.71 -6.86 11.26
CA PRO A 59 -12.34 -6.37 11.05
C PRO A 59 -11.40 -6.75 12.20
N THR A 60 -10.11 -6.93 11.89
CA THR A 60 -9.07 -7.28 12.84
C THR A 60 -7.87 -6.35 12.66
N GLY A 61 -6.98 -6.29 13.66
CA GLY A 61 -5.82 -5.39 13.65
C GLY A 61 -6.16 -3.94 14.01
N MET A 62 -5.20 -3.06 13.84
CA MET A 62 -5.32 -1.62 14.10
C MET A 62 -5.61 -0.88 12.81
N PRO A 63 -6.56 0.07 12.80
CA PRO A 63 -6.80 0.89 11.63
C PRO A 63 -5.66 1.88 11.39
N THR A 64 -5.34 2.13 10.12
CA THR A 64 -4.44 3.23 9.73
C THR A 64 -5.06 4.57 10.13
N GLU A 65 -4.26 5.44 10.73
CA GLU A 65 -4.67 6.79 11.05
C GLU A 65 -4.95 7.61 9.77
N THR A 66 -6.11 8.24 9.73
CA THR A 66 -6.54 9.11 8.62
C THR A 66 -6.84 10.52 9.12
N PRO A 67 -5.79 11.29 9.49
CA PRO A 67 -5.98 12.65 10.00
C PRO A 67 -6.57 13.58 8.96
N GLY A 68 -7.29 14.61 9.43
CA GLY A 68 -7.80 15.69 8.60
C GLY A 68 -6.80 16.83 8.43
N ASP A 69 -7.04 17.65 7.40
CA ASP A 69 -6.33 18.92 7.16
C ASP A 69 -4.80 18.78 7.02
N GLN A 70 -4.33 17.63 6.56
CA GLN A 70 -2.92 17.36 6.29
C GLN A 70 -2.64 17.26 4.79
N THR A 71 -1.37 17.43 4.42
CA THR A 71 -0.85 17.01 3.12
C THR A 71 -0.19 15.64 3.27
N VAL A 72 -0.71 14.64 2.58
CA VAL A 72 -0.27 13.25 2.71
C VAL A 72 0.29 12.74 1.38
N ILE A 73 1.48 12.15 1.44
CA ILE A 73 2.08 11.43 0.32
C ILE A 73 1.77 9.95 0.48
N LEU A 74 1.07 9.37 -0.50
CA LEU A 74 0.87 7.93 -0.60
C LEU A 74 1.84 7.34 -1.62
N VAL A 75 2.50 6.26 -1.25
CA VAL A 75 3.51 5.57 -2.08
C VAL A 75 3.11 4.11 -2.21
N GLY A 76 2.53 3.75 -3.34
CA GLY A 76 2.04 2.39 -3.61
C GLY A 76 2.88 1.66 -4.63
N GLY A 77 3.33 0.45 -4.30
CA GLY A 77 4.04 -0.43 -5.23
C GLY A 77 3.26 -1.69 -5.56
N GLY A 78 2.94 -1.90 -6.84
CA GLY A 78 2.22 -3.09 -7.29
C GLY A 78 0.92 -3.30 -6.53
N LEU A 79 0.75 -4.45 -5.87
CA LEU A 79 -0.44 -4.78 -5.09
C LEU A 79 -0.67 -3.85 -3.89
N GLY A 80 0.39 -3.19 -3.38
CA GLY A 80 0.26 -2.22 -2.29
C GLY A 80 -0.68 -1.06 -2.61
N ASN A 81 -0.90 -0.76 -3.89
CA ASN A 81 -1.88 0.22 -4.33
C ASN A 81 -3.31 -0.13 -3.90
N ALA A 82 -3.66 -1.43 -3.82
CA ALA A 82 -5.00 -1.86 -3.43
C ALA A 82 -5.38 -1.44 -2.00
N VAL A 83 -4.41 -1.45 -1.09
CA VAL A 83 -4.62 -1.04 0.30
C VAL A 83 -4.80 0.47 0.41
N LEU A 84 -4.09 1.23 -0.43
CA LEU A 84 -4.09 2.69 -0.40
C LEU A 84 -5.39 3.33 -0.92
N PHE A 85 -6.24 2.60 -1.63
CA PHE A 85 -7.52 3.14 -2.13
C PHE A 85 -8.40 3.65 -1.00
N SER A 86 -8.67 2.80 -0.01
CA SER A 86 -9.53 3.16 1.12
C SER A 86 -8.90 4.21 2.02
N ILE A 87 -7.58 4.11 2.25
CA ILE A 87 -6.82 5.07 3.05
C ILE A 87 -6.87 6.46 2.41
N GLY A 88 -6.57 6.56 1.11
CA GLY A 88 -6.59 7.83 0.40
C GLY A 88 -7.98 8.46 0.34
N GLN A 89 -9.03 7.67 0.12
CA GLN A 89 -10.41 8.15 0.16
C GLN A 89 -10.79 8.67 1.55
N ALA A 90 -10.40 7.97 2.62
CA ALA A 90 -10.67 8.40 3.99
C ALA A 90 -9.92 9.70 4.34
N LEU A 91 -8.65 9.83 3.94
CA LEU A 91 -7.87 11.06 4.10
C LEU A 91 -8.53 12.25 3.39
N ARG A 92 -8.95 12.07 2.15
CA ARG A 92 -9.65 13.13 1.40
C ARG A 92 -10.99 13.48 2.02
N ALA A 93 -11.75 12.49 2.48
CA ALA A 93 -13.02 12.73 3.18
C ALA A 93 -12.82 13.50 4.50
N ALA A 94 -11.65 13.35 5.14
CA ALA A 94 -11.26 14.11 6.32
C ALA A 94 -10.69 15.52 6.00
N GLY A 95 -10.64 15.93 4.72
CA GLY A 95 -10.15 17.25 4.31
C GLY A 95 -8.65 17.31 3.98
N SER A 96 -7.94 16.19 4.04
CA SER A 96 -6.51 16.13 3.69
C SER A 96 -6.30 16.13 2.19
N LYS A 97 -5.15 16.70 1.76
CA LYS A 97 -4.67 16.66 0.37
C LYS A 97 -3.81 15.44 0.16
N VAL A 98 -4.03 14.73 -0.93
CA VAL A 98 -3.34 13.47 -1.22
C VAL A 98 -2.55 13.58 -2.53
N LEU A 99 -1.21 13.50 -2.41
CA LEU A 99 -0.28 13.28 -3.50
C LEU A 99 0.05 11.80 -3.57
N TYR A 100 -0.26 11.14 -4.68
CA TYR A 100 -0.13 9.70 -4.80
C TYR A 100 0.96 9.32 -5.82
N PHE A 101 1.95 8.54 -5.42
CA PHE A 101 2.90 7.88 -6.29
C PHE A 101 2.47 6.42 -6.48
N ALA A 102 1.97 6.09 -7.67
CA ALA A 102 1.47 4.76 -8.02
C ALA A 102 2.48 4.04 -8.91
N GLY A 103 3.25 3.12 -8.33
CA GLY A 103 4.32 2.39 -9.00
C GLY A 103 3.89 1.01 -9.48
N TYR A 104 4.29 0.70 -10.72
CA TYR A 104 4.07 -0.59 -11.37
C TYR A 104 5.31 -0.99 -12.18
N LYS A 105 5.50 -2.28 -12.37
CA LYS A 105 6.62 -2.79 -13.15
C LYS A 105 6.40 -2.57 -14.65
N SER A 106 5.21 -2.88 -15.14
CA SER A 106 4.87 -2.79 -16.55
C SER A 106 3.49 -2.17 -16.77
N LEU A 107 3.15 -1.86 -18.03
CA LEU A 107 1.83 -1.34 -18.40
C LEU A 107 0.70 -2.30 -18.08
N ALA A 108 0.95 -3.60 -18.18
CA ALA A 108 -0.05 -4.64 -17.94
C ALA A 108 -0.42 -4.77 -16.45
N ASP A 109 0.46 -4.32 -15.56
CA ASP A 109 0.27 -4.43 -14.11
C ASP A 109 -0.65 -3.36 -13.55
N ARG A 110 -0.97 -2.30 -14.33
CA ARG A 110 -1.81 -1.19 -13.85
C ARG A 110 -3.27 -1.61 -13.79
N TYR A 111 -3.88 -1.43 -12.64
CA TYR A 111 -5.26 -1.77 -12.38
C TYR A 111 -5.98 -0.67 -11.59
N HIS A 112 -7.31 -0.68 -11.61
CA HIS A 112 -8.18 0.21 -10.82
C HIS A 112 -7.80 1.69 -10.84
N VAL A 113 -7.51 2.23 -12.02
CA VAL A 113 -7.11 3.63 -12.25
C VAL A 113 -8.07 4.61 -11.58
N ASP A 114 -9.37 4.38 -11.76
CA ASP A 114 -10.42 5.27 -11.21
C ASP A 114 -10.40 5.29 -9.67
N ASN A 115 -10.11 4.15 -9.03
CA ASN A 115 -10.01 4.07 -7.57
C ASN A 115 -8.81 4.85 -7.04
N ILE A 116 -7.66 4.76 -7.72
CA ILE A 116 -6.46 5.54 -7.37
C ILE A 116 -6.73 7.04 -7.55
N GLN A 117 -7.39 7.41 -8.66
CA GLN A 117 -7.75 8.80 -8.92
C GLN A 117 -8.76 9.33 -7.92
N ALA A 118 -9.73 8.53 -7.49
CA ALA A 118 -10.69 8.89 -6.44
C ALA A 118 -10.03 9.05 -5.07
N ALA A 119 -8.96 8.30 -4.81
CA ALA A 119 -8.19 8.33 -3.58
C ALA A 119 -7.18 9.49 -3.49
N SER A 120 -7.06 10.33 -4.54
CA SER A 120 -5.99 11.32 -4.65
C SER A 120 -6.41 12.62 -5.32
N ASP A 121 -5.74 13.71 -4.95
CA ASP A 121 -5.87 14.99 -5.65
C ASP A 121 -4.93 15.05 -6.86
N MET A 122 -3.80 14.35 -6.79
CA MET A 122 -2.81 14.25 -7.86
C MET A 122 -2.14 12.88 -7.83
N VAL A 123 -1.93 12.26 -9.00
CA VAL A 123 -1.19 10.99 -9.14
C VAL A 123 0.07 11.22 -9.98
N ILE A 124 1.16 10.63 -9.51
CA ILE A 124 2.36 10.40 -10.29
C ILE A 124 2.40 8.92 -10.66
N TRP A 125 2.08 8.62 -11.90
CA TRP A 125 2.08 7.27 -12.46
C TRP A 125 3.50 6.84 -12.77
N CYS A 126 4.04 5.88 -12.03
CA CYS A 126 5.40 5.38 -12.19
C CYS A 126 5.37 4.01 -12.87
N CYS A 127 6.17 3.83 -13.92
CA CYS A 127 6.34 2.56 -14.60
C CYS A 127 7.83 2.28 -14.79
N ASP A 128 8.29 1.11 -14.34
CA ASP A 128 9.71 0.75 -14.50
C ASP A 128 10.08 0.57 -15.99
N GLU A 129 9.12 0.19 -16.82
CA GLU A 129 9.30 -0.10 -18.24
C GLU A 129 8.74 1.02 -19.14
N ALA A 130 9.51 1.37 -20.18
CA ALA A 130 9.04 2.26 -21.23
C ALA A 130 7.91 1.60 -22.06
N PRO A 131 6.96 2.38 -22.62
CA PRO A 131 6.93 3.84 -22.71
C PRO A 131 6.39 4.56 -21.48
N GLY A 132 5.95 3.84 -20.43
CA GLY A 132 5.29 4.42 -19.28
C GLY A 132 3.79 4.63 -19.49
N PHE A 133 3.12 5.22 -18.49
CA PHE A 133 1.67 5.47 -18.52
C PHE A 133 1.35 6.84 -19.11
N GLU A 134 0.19 6.95 -19.75
CA GLU A 134 -0.38 8.24 -20.09
C GLU A 134 -1.34 8.67 -18.96
N PRO A 135 -1.21 9.90 -18.43
CA PRO A 135 -2.10 10.39 -17.39
C PRO A 135 -3.46 10.74 -17.97
N ASN A 136 -4.53 10.38 -17.26
CA ASN A 136 -5.90 10.65 -17.70
C ASN A 136 -6.43 12.01 -17.23
N ARG A 137 -5.84 12.59 -16.16
CA ARG A 137 -6.24 13.87 -15.58
C ARG A 137 -5.14 14.93 -15.84
N PRO A 138 -5.50 16.19 -16.10
CA PRO A 138 -4.52 17.23 -16.45
C PRO A 138 -3.51 17.53 -15.33
N GLN A 139 -3.89 17.30 -14.07
CA GLN A 139 -2.99 17.48 -12.93
C GLN A 139 -2.03 16.31 -12.73
N ASP A 140 -2.36 15.12 -13.22
CA ASP A 140 -1.51 13.92 -13.06
C ASP A 140 -0.24 14.03 -13.90
N ARG A 141 0.78 13.28 -13.49
CA ARG A 141 2.07 13.18 -14.20
C ARG A 141 2.43 11.72 -14.37
N THR A 142 3.38 11.48 -15.25
CA THR A 142 3.97 10.16 -15.48
C THR A 142 5.48 10.20 -15.33
N PHE A 143 6.04 9.08 -14.94
CA PHE A 143 7.48 8.88 -14.83
C PHE A 143 7.85 7.47 -15.29
N VAL A 144 8.87 7.34 -16.13
CA VAL A 144 9.46 6.05 -16.49
C VAL A 144 10.70 5.83 -15.63
N GLY A 145 10.62 4.82 -14.76
CA GLY A 145 11.63 4.51 -13.76
C GLY A 145 10.97 4.12 -12.43
N ASN A 146 11.79 3.86 -11.44
CA ASN A 146 11.30 3.43 -10.12
C ASN A 146 10.66 4.57 -9.33
N ILE A 147 9.90 4.19 -8.31
CA ILE A 147 9.08 5.13 -7.55
C ILE A 147 9.91 6.17 -6.77
N VAL A 148 11.11 5.82 -6.31
CA VAL A 148 12.02 6.74 -5.61
C VAL A 148 12.57 7.80 -6.56
N GLU A 149 12.94 7.41 -7.77
CA GLU A 149 13.35 8.35 -8.82
C GLU A 149 12.24 9.30 -9.21
N ALA A 150 10.99 8.80 -9.27
CA ALA A 150 9.81 9.63 -9.51
C ALA A 150 9.59 10.65 -8.38
N MET A 151 9.74 10.24 -7.13
CA MET A 151 9.66 11.14 -5.97
C MET A 151 10.73 12.22 -6.01
N GLN A 152 11.96 11.85 -6.37
CA GLN A 152 13.08 12.81 -6.53
C GLN A 152 12.83 13.80 -7.68
N ALA A 153 12.36 13.29 -8.82
CA ALA A 153 12.03 14.13 -9.98
C ALA A 153 10.90 15.12 -9.65
N TYR A 154 9.88 14.67 -8.91
CA TYR A 154 8.79 15.53 -8.45
C TYR A 154 9.27 16.58 -7.46
N ALA A 155 10.00 16.19 -6.43
CA ALA A 155 10.53 17.07 -5.39
C ALA A 155 11.49 18.13 -5.95
N SER A 156 12.21 17.80 -7.03
CA SER A 156 13.11 18.69 -7.74
C SER A 156 12.44 19.49 -8.87
N HIS A 157 11.10 19.45 -8.97
CA HIS A 157 10.30 20.13 -10.01
C HIS A 157 10.58 19.69 -11.46
N ASN A 158 11.24 18.54 -11.66
CA ASN A 158 11.57 18.03 -12.99
C ASN A 158 10.34 17.46 -13.76
N LEU A 159 9.20 17.29 -13.07
CA LEU A 159 7.92 16.87 -13.68
C LEU A 159 7.00 18.05 -14.03
N GLY A 160 7.56 19.26 -14.09
CA GLY A 160 6.83 20.49 -14.41
C GLY A 160 6.14 21.11 -13.20
N HIS A 161 5.11 21.94 -13.45
CA HIS A 161 4.37 22.60 -12.37
C HIS A 161 3.69 21.58 -11.48
N VAL A 162 3.92 21.68 -10.17
CA VAL A 162 3.38 20.76 -9.15
C VAL A 162 2.20 21.42 -8.45
N GLY A 163 1.08 20.67 -8.39
CA GLY A 163 -0.14 21.15 -7.72
C GLY A 163 -0.07 21.06 -6.21
N ILE A 164 0.71 20.09 -5.67
CA ILE A 164 0.91 19.87 -4.25
C ILE A 164 2.40 19.90 -3.98
N PRO A 165 2.93 20.90 -3.26
CA PRO A 165 4.36 20.97 -2.96
C PRO A 165 4.81 19.77 -2.11
N PHE A 166 5.93 19.16 -2.49
CA PHE A 166 6.45 17.99 -1.79
C PHE A 166 6.84 18.32 -0.33
N ASN A 167 7.34 19.52 -0.11
CA ASN A 167 7.74 20.01 1.22
C ASN A 167 6.58 20.40 2.14
N ASP A 168 5.34 20.37 1.65
CA ASP A 168 4.16 20.57 2.49
C ASP A 168 3.71 19.26 3.18
N ALA A 169 4.33 18.13 2.81
CA ALA A 169 3.92 16.83 3.31
C ALA A 169 4.07 16.71 4.84
N ASP A 170 2.94 16.50 5.50
CA ASP A 170 2.85 16.18 6.93
C ASP A 170 3.11 14.71 7.20
N ARG A 171 2.71 13.88 6.23
CA ARG A 171 2.74 12.42 6.38
C ARG A 171 3.10 11.74 5.06
N LEU A 172 3.84 10.64 5.17
CA LEU A 172 4.09 9.70 4.08
C LEU A 172 3.62 8.32 4.51
N ILE A 173 2.88 7.61 3.63
CA ILE A 173 2.47 6.22 3.84
C ILE A 173 2.94 5.41 2.64
N ALA A 174 3.82 4.43 2.88
CA ALA A 174 4.36 3.56 1.85
C ALA A 174 3.86 2.12 2.02
N ILE A 175 3.28 1.55 0.97
CA ILE A 175 2.80 0.17 0.95
C ILE A 175 3.27 -0.51 -0.34
N GLY A 176 4.02 -1.59 -0.19
CA GLY A 176 4.56 -2.35 -1.30
C GLY A 176 5.52 -3.44 -0.84
N SER A 177 6.44 -3.84 -1.70
CA SER A 177 7.46 -4.80 -1.31
C SER A 177 8.43 -4.22 -0.28
N ASP A 178 9.00 -5.07 0.55
CA ASP A 178 10.02 -4.68 1.55
C ASP A 178 11.15 -3.88 0.92
N ARG A 179 11.59 -4.31 -0.28
CA ARG A 179 12.63 -3.59 -1.04
C ARG A 179 12.21 -2.17 -1.41
N MET A 180 10.97 -1.98 -1.85
CA MET A 180 10.46 -0.65 -2.19
C MET A 180 10.35 0.22 -0.94
N MET A 181 9.79 -0.30 0.14
CA MET A 181 9.65 0.44 1.40
C MET A 181 11.01 0.82 1.98
N ALA A 182 11.99 -0.09 1.97
CA ALA A 182 13.35 0.21 2.38
C ALA A 182 14.01 1.29 1.50
N ALA A 183 13.79 1.25 0.17
CA ALA A 183 14.29 2.28 -0.74
C ALA A 183 13.68 3.66 -0.45
N VAL A 184 12.38 3.72 -0.14
CA VAL A 184 11.69 4.96 0.26
C VAL A 184 12.24 5.48 1.60
N ALA A 185 12.45 4.60 2.59
CA ALA A 185 13.07 4.95 3.87
C ALA A 185 14.47 5.54 3.68
N HIS A 186 15.31 4.86 2.93
CA HIS A 186 16.65 5.36 2.60
C HIS A 186 16.63 6.72 1.88
N ALA A 187 15.75 6.88 0.89
CA ALA A 187 15.62 8.15 0.17
C ALA A 187 15.16 9.28 1.09
N ARG A 188 14.23 9.01 2.00
CA ARG A 188 13.71 9.97 2.98
C ARG A 188 14.83 10.55 3.87
N HIS A 189 15.75 9.71 4.32
CA HIS A 189 16.91 10.13 5.14
C HIS A 189 18.10 10.60 4.31
N GLY A 190 18.12 10.30 3.02
CA GLY A 190 19.19 10.63 2.05
C GLY A 190 18.79 11.71 1.07
N SER A 191 18.53 11.31 -0.16
CA SER A 191 18.32 12.21 -1.31
C SER A 191 17.07 13.10 -1.20
N LEU A 192 16.04 12.67 -0.47
CA LEU A 192 14.81 13.43 -0.26
C LEU A 192 14.78 14.19 1.07
N LYS A 193 15.81 14.05 1.92
CA LYS A 193 15.83 14.63 3.27
C LYS A 193 15.50 16.13 3.30
N ASN A 194 16.07 16.88 2.39
CA ASN A 194 15.91 18.35 2.32
C ASN A 194 14.60 18.79 1.65
N HIS A 195 13.83 17.83 1.12
CA HIS A 195 12.55 18.08 0.48
C HIS A 195 11.35 17.82 1.41
N PHE A 196 11.55 17.12 2.52
CA PHE A 196 10.53 16.96 3.54
C PHE A 196 10.60 18.07 4.58
N LYS A 197 9.46 18.43 5.12
CA LYS A 197 9.43 19.32 6.27
C LYS A 197 9.88 18.57 7.53
N GLU A 198 10.43 19.31 8.48
CA GLU A 198 10.81 18.77 9.76
C GLU A 198 9.58 18.24 10.53
N GLY A 199 9.73 17.09 11.17
CA GLY A 199 8.68 16.48 11.99
C GLY A 199 7.57 15.78 11.18
N HIS A 200 7.72 15.57 9.85
CA HIS A 200 6.77 14.73 9.10
C HIS A 200 6.79 13.29 9.63
N VAL A 201 5.61 12.66 9.61
CA VAL A 201 5.45 11.26 9.98
C VAL A 201 5.63 10.38 8.75
N ALA A 202 6.38 9.31 8.85
CA ALA A 202 6.50 8.32 7.77
C ALA A 202 6.16 6.93 8.29
N ILE A 203 5.26 6.25 7.55
CA ILE A 203 4.72 4.95 7.91
C ILE A 203 4.94 3.99 6.73
N GLY A 204 5.45 2.80 7.06
CA GLY A 204 5.39 1.64 6.17
C GLY A 204 4.31 0.70 6.66
N SER A 205 3.40 0.30 5.79
CA SER A 205 2.40 -0.70 6.17
C SER A 205 2.78 -2.05 5.56
N ILE A 206 2.93 -3.03 6.44
CA ILE A 206 3.48 -4.35 6.10
C ILE A 206 2.34 -5.36 6.02
N ASN A 207 2.19 -5.99 4.85
CA ASN A 207 1.28 -7.10 4.68
C ASN A 207 2.05 -8.42 4.87
N SER A 208 2.07 -8.93 6.09
CA SER A 208 2.79 -10.14 6.46
C SER A 208 1.93 -11.39 6.38
N PRO A 209 2.51 -12.57 6.11
CA PRO A 209 1.80 -13.84 6.25
C PRO A 209 1.28 -14.00 7.68
N MET A 210 0.01 -14.40 7.84
CA MET A 210 -0.65 -14.48 9.14
C MET A 210 -1.26 -15.87 9.37
N GLN A 211 -0.44 -16.85 9.78
CA GLN A 211 -0.95 -18.19 10.05
C GLN A 211 -1.76 -18.30 11.34
N CYS A 212 -1.45 -17.47 12.34
CA CYS A 212 -2.12 -17.52 13.63
C CYS A 212 -3.35 -16.61 13.74
N MET A 213 -3.85 -16.07 12.64
CA MET A 213 -4.98 -15.14 12.63
C MET A 213 -4.77 -13.93 13.56
N MET A 214 -3.60 -13.31 13.49
CA MET A 214 -3.18 -12.14 14.28
C MET A 214 -3.16 -12.35 15.81
N LYS A 215 -2.91 -13.59 16.24
CA LYS A 215 -2.80 -13.92 17.66
C LYS A 215 -1.39 -13.75 18.23
N GLU A 216 -0.45 -13.24 17.42
CA GLU A 216 0.94 -13.00 17.82
C GLU A 216 1.68 -14.26 18.34
N ILE A 217 1.37 -15.44 17.79
CA ILE A 217 1.90 -16.73 18.25
C ILE A 217 2.82 -17.42 17.23
N CYS A 218 2.54 -17.28 15.92
CA CYS A 218 3.30 -18.03 14.91
C CYS A 218 4.65 -17.42 14.56
N ALA A 219 4.89 -16.18 15.00
CA ALA A 219 6.13 -15.41 14.77
C ALA A 219 6.47 -15.14 13.28
N GLN A 220 5.58 -15.42 12.34
CA GLN A 220 5.86 -15.20 10.92
C GLN A 220 5.81 -13.71 10.50
N CYS A 221 5.13 -12.90 11.30
CA CYS A 221 4.99 -11.46 11.07
C CYS A 221 5.98 -10.62 11.89
N LEU A 222 7.02 -11.23 12.47
CA LEU A 222 8.01 -10.49 13.23
C LEU A 222 8.80 -9.56 12.32
N GLN A 223 8.91 -8.31 12.75
CA GLN A 223 9.74 -7.29 12.13
C GLN A 223 10.76 -6.78 13.16
N ARG A 224 12.01 -6.70 12.74
CA ARG A 224 13.08 -6.14 13.55
C ARG A 224 13.18 -4.65 13.29
N HIS A 225 13.13 -3.87 14.35
CA HIS A 225 13.28 -2.43 14.32
C HIS A 225 14.54 -2.03 15.07
N ILE A 226 15.33 -1.14 14.48
CA ILE A 226 16.50 -0.55 15.12
C ILE A 226 16.25 0.95 15.20
N ASP A 227 16.20 1.50 16.41
CA ASP A 227 16.12 2.95 16.59
C ASP A 227 17.40 3.61 16.06
N PRO A 228 17.32 4.50 15.06
CA PRO A 228 18.51 5.10 14.45
C PRO A 228 19.27 6.04 15.38
N ASN A 229 18.64 6.53 16.44
CA ASN A 229 19.25 7.48 17.37
C ASN A 229 19.89 6.78 18.59
N THR A 230 19.23 5.74 19.09
CA THR A 230 19.66 5.02 20.30
C THR A 230 20.38 3.71 19.99
N GLY A 231 20.15 3.14 18.79
CA GLY A 231 20.61 1.80 18.44
C GLY A 231 19.83 0.69 19.13
N GLU A 232 18.72 1.00 19.80
CA GLU A 232 17.89 0.01 20.46
C GLU A 232 17.27 -0.94 19.43
N ASP A 233 17.38 -2.24 19.70
CA ASP A 233 16.90 -3.32 18.83
C ASP A 233 15.63 -3.90 19.44
N THR A 234 14.53 -3.78 18.73
CA THR A 234 13.21 -4.26 19.13
C THR A 234 12.60 -5.15 18.07
N VAL A 235 11.70 -6.03 18.48
CA VAL A 235 10.96 -6.91 17.57
C VAL A 235 9.47 -6.72 17.80
N VAL A 236 8.72 -6.48 16.72
CA VAL A 236 7.28 -6.24 16.77
C VAL A 236 6.52 -7.28 15.93
N PHE A 237 5.29 -7.58 16.34
CA PHE A 237 4.35 -8.38 15.54
C PHE A 237 3.57 -7.46 14.61
N SER A 238 3.91 -7.43 13.33
CA SER A 238 3.27 -6.54 12.36
C SER A 238 1.86 -6.97 11.94
N CYS A 239 1.42 -8.17 12.27
CA CYS A 239 0.10 -8.67 11.89
C CYS A 239 -1.05 -7.94 12.58
N PHE A 240 -0.88 -7.53 13.83
CA PHE A 240 -1.88 -6.79 14.57
C PHE A 240 -1.79 -5.28 14.31
N ASN A 241 -0.58 -4.74 14.30
CA ASN A 241 -0.30 -3.35 13.95
C ASN A 241 0.58 -3.31 12.70
N GLN A 242 -0.06 -3.19 11.53
CA GLN A 242 0.62 -3.20 10.24
C GLN A 242 1.37 -1.90 9.95
N ASP A 243 0.93 -0.81 10.56
CA ASP A 243 1.55 0.51 10.36
C ASP A 243 2.74 0.66 11.30
N GLN A 244 3.93 0.65 10.74
CA GLN A 244 5.19 0.79 11.44
C GLN A 244 5.91 2.05 10.98
N GLN A 245 6.73 2.64 11.85
CA GLN A 245 7.56 3.78 11.46
C GLN A 245 8.53 3.36 10.35
N LEU A 246 8.59 4.18 9.31
CA LEU A 246 9.43 3.94 8.12
C LEU A 246 10.79 4.62 8.32
N ASP A 247 11.60 4.12 9.23
CA ASP A 247 12.87 4.76 9.58
C ASP A 247 14.08 4.10 8.89
N HIS A 248 14.18 2.77 8.88
CA HIS A 248 15.26 2.06 8.16
C HIS A 248 14.88 0.61 7.82
#